data_5d872bc6d0a8614fca7500674095d442
#
_entry.id   5d872bc6d0a8614fca7500674095d442
#
_cell.length_a   1.000
_cell.length_b   1.000
_cell.length_c   1.000
_cell.angle_alpha   90.00
_cell.angle_beta   90.00
_cell.angle_gamma   90.00
#
_symmetry.space_group_name_H-M   'P 1'
#
loop_
_entity.id
_entity.type
_entity.pdbx_description
1 polymer ?
#
loop_
_entity_poly.entity_id
_entity_poly.type
_entity_poly.pdbx_seq_one_letter_code
_entity_poly.pdbx_strand_id
1 'polypeptide(L)'
;MPWMRRWPGPFPVVLDAASGARFTDIDGNEYVDLCLGDTGAMTGHAHREINAAITAQLARGSTAMLPTPDAAWVADELTRRFGLPKWQFAISATDANRFLLRFARAITGKPKVLVHDWCYHGTVDETLVIAMGDRTISRGGAIGPQINPELTTRVVPFNDLAALERAASCGDVACMLIEPALTNIGIVLPEPGYLEGVREITRRHGILLIIDETHTICAGAGGCTEAWNLEPDMLVIGKTIGGGLPVGAYGMSSDVATLVEALQLNEGIDVSGVG
;
A
#
# COMPACT_ATOMS: atom_id res chain seq x y z
N MET A 1 17.94 -3.39 18.59
CA MET A 1 17.98 -2.07 17.93
C MET A 1 16.56 -1.66 17.62
N PRO A 2 16.07 -0.54 18.10
CA PRO A 2 14.73 -0.07 17.69
C PRO A 2 14.79 0.29 16.21
N TRP A 3 14.17 -0.52 15.40
CA TRP A 3 14.14 -0.32 13.95
C TRP A 3 13.22 0.84 13.54
N MET A 4 12.34 1.27 14.45
CA MET A 4 11.35 2.29 14.11
C MET A 4 11.70 3.67 14.62
N ARG A 5 11.87 3.87 15.90
CA ARG A 5 12.04 5.21 16.48
C ARG A 5 12.89 5.16 17.73
N ARG A 6 13.51 6.29 18.06
CA ARG A 6 14.09 6.51 19.38
C ARG A 6 12.97 6.43 20.41
N TRP A 7 13.10 5.54 21.38
CA TRP A 7 12.15 5.43 22.47
C TRP A 7 12.10 6.75 23.28
N PRO A 8 10.93 7.33 23.56
CA PRO A 8 10.84 8.63 24.26
C PRO A 8 11.06 8.50 25.76
N GLY A 9 11.00 7.31 26.33
CA GLY A 9 11.20 7.05 27.76
C GLY A 9 12.65 6.80 28.14
N PRO A 10 12.93 6.64 29.44
CA PRO A 10 14.27 6.36 29.94
C PRO A 10 14.81 4.97 29.53
N PHE A 11 13.94 4.04 29.23
CA PHE A 11 14.26 2.69 28.74
C PHE A 11 13.12 2.19 27.81
N PRO A 12 13.44 1.30 26.87
CA PRO A 12 12.44 0.75 25.95
C PRO A 12 11.50 -0.23 26.69
N VAL A 13 10.23 -0.26 26.28
CA VAL A 13 9.33 -1.36 26.62
C VAL A 13 9.64 -2.53 25.70
N VAL A 14 9.93 -3.69 26.30
CA VAL A 14 10.22 -4.93 25.57
C VAL A 14 9.04 -5.87 25.75
N LEU A 15 8.33 -6.17 24.67
CA LEU A 15 7.15 -7.02 24.68
C LEU A 15 7.55 -8.46 24.99
N ASP A 16 6.85 -9.09 25.94
CA ASP A 16 6.92 -10.51 26.25
C ASP A 16 5.79 -11.30 25.57
N ALA A 17 4.56 -10.91 25.84
CA ALA A 17 3.38 -11.59 25.28
C ALA A 17 2.26 -10.60 24.94
N ALA A 18 1.40 -10.96 23.98
CA ALA A 18 0.24 -10.17 23.63
C ALA A 18 -0.98 -11.06 23.34
N SER A 19 -2.18 -10.59 23.74
CA SER A 19 -3.45 -11.28 23.47
C SER A 19 -4.61 -10.29 23.42
N GLY A 20 -5.46 -10.40 22.40
CA GLY A 20 -6.56 -9.46 22.21
C GLY A 20 -6.04 -8.04 22.05
N ALA A 21 -6.52 -7.11 22.87
CA ALA A 21 -6.11 -5.70 22.87
C ALA A 21 -5.03 -5.38 23.92
N ARG A 22 -4.35 -6.37 24.47
CA ARG A 22 -3.39 -6.17 25.56
C ARG A 22 -2.06 -6.85 25.26
N PHE A 23 -1.02 -6.30 25.86
CA PHE A 23 0.29 -6.95 25.91
C PHE A 23 0.95 -6.77 27.26
N THR A 24 1.89 -7.66 27.58
CA THR A 24 2.76 -7.56 28.74
C THR A 24 4.20 -7.35 28.30
N ASP A 25 4.96 -6.59 29.09
CA ASP A 25 6.40 -6.47 28.91
C ASP A 25 7.16 -7.51 29.74
N ILE A 26 8.48 -7.58 29.53
CA ILE A 26 9.37 -8.51 30.24
C ILE A 26 9.44 -8.29 31.77
N ASP A 27 9.00 -7.13 32.24
CA ASP A 27 8.93 -6.78 33.67
C ASP A 27 7.56 -7.13 34.29
N GLY A 28 6.63 -7.68 33.46
CA GLY A 28 5.30 -8.08 33.88
C GLY A 28 4.27 -6.96 33.94
N ASN A 29 4.57 -5.79 33.40
CA ASN A 29 3.59 -4.70 33.30
C ASN A 29 2.61 -4.97 32.15
N GLU A 30 1.33 -4.71 32.40
CA GLU A 30 0.26 -4.85 31.40
C GLU A 30 -0.07 -3.50 30.74
N TYR A 31 -0.26 -3.54 29.44
CA TYR A 31 -0.60 -2.38 28.59
C TYR A 31 -1.82 -2.67 27.71
N VAL A 32 -2.54 -1.62 27.34
CA VAL A 32 -3.54 -1.66 26.27
C VAL A 32 -2.88 -1.18 24.98
N ASP A 33 -2.96 -2.01 23.95
CA ASP A 33 -2.45 -1.66 22.62
C ASP A 33 -3.50 -0.86 21.82
N LEU A 34 -3.39 0.45 21.88
CA LEU A 34 -4.21 1.37 21.07
C LEU A 34 -3.65 1.61 19.66
N CYS A 35 -2.47 1.06 19.38
CA CYS A 35 -1.82 1.15 18.06
C CYS A 35 -2.15 -0.06 17.17
N LEU A 36 -2.74 -1.13 17.72
CA LEU A 36 -3.07 -2.38 17.02
C LEU A 36 -1.84 -3.01 16.33
N GLY A 37 -0.67 -2.92 16.95
CA GLY A 37 0.57 -3.37 16.32
C GLY A 37 0.82 -2.69 14.97
N ASP A 38 0.59 -1.39 14.87
CA ASP A 38 0.61 -0.61 13.61
C ASP A 38 -0.39 -1.17 12.57
N THR A 39 -1.62 -1.43 13.02
CA THR A 39 -2.76 -2.03 12.30
C THR A 39 -2.59 -3.51 11.90
N GLY A 40 -1.42 -4.11 12.08
CA GLY A 40 -1.19 -5.54 11.80
C GLY A 40 -1.99 -6.49 12.70
N ALA A 41 -2.33 -6.04 13.91
CA ALA A 41 -3.11 -6.79 14.90
C ALA A 41 -4.58 -6.31 15.00
N MET A 42 -5.18 -5.87 13.89
CA MET A 42 -6.56 -5.34 13.87
C MET A 42 -7.60 -6.33 14.40
N THR A 43 -7.38 -7.63 14.22
CA THR A 43 -8.24 -8.70 14.76
C THR A 43 -7.92 -9.06 16.22
N GLY A 44 -6.99 -8.36 16.85
CA GLY A 44 -6.41 -8.68 18.16
C GLY A 44 -5.18 -9.57 18.06
N HIS A 45 -4.29 -9.40 19.03
CA HIS A 45 -3.09 -10.23 19.15
C HIS A 45 -3.45 -11.68 19.47
N ALA A 46 -2.64 -12.62 18.99
CA ALA A 46 -2.76 -14.05 19.24
C ALA A 46 -4.16 -14.62 18.98
N HIS A 47 -4.81 -14.16 17.91
CA HIS A 47 -6.14 -14.62 17.54
C HIS A 47 -6.14 -16.14 17.33
N ARG A 48 -6.98 -16.86 18.09
CA ARG A 48 -6.94 -18.32 18.19
C ARG A 48 -7.10 -19.03 16.84
N GLU A 49 -8.05 -18.59 16.03
CA GLU A 49 -8.35 -19.22 14.75
C GLU A 49 -7.24 -18.97 13.73
N ILE A 50 -6.70 -17.75 13.71
CA ILE A 50 -5.57 -17.38 12.84
C ILE A 50 -4.34 -18.20 13.20
N ASN A 51 -3.99 -18.28 14.49
CA ASN A 51 -2.85 -19.06 14.94
C ASN A 51 -3.01 -20.56 14.62
N ALA A 52 -4.21 -21.09 14.77
CA ALA A 52 -4.49 -22.49 14.41
C ALA A 52 -4.30 -22.74 12.90
N ALA A 53 -4.79 -21.86 12.05
CA ALA A 53 -4.62 -21.94 10.60
C ALA A 53 -3.14 -21.86 10.18
N ILE A 54 -2.40 -20.90 10.75
CA ILE A 54 -0.96 -20.73 10.50
C ILE A 54 -0.20 -22.01 10.93
N THR A 55 -0.47 -22.52 12.14
CA THR A 55 0.20 -23.72 12.65
C THR A 55 -0.08 -24.94 11.77
N ALA A 56 -1.32 -25.12 11.34
CA ALA A 56 -1.72 -26.20 10.44
C ALA A 56 -0.99 -26.10 9.09
N GLN A 57 -0.86 -24.89 8.54
CA GLN A 57 -0.15 -24.68 7.27
C GLN A 57 1.36 -24.90 7.40
N LEU A 58 1.97 -24.45 8.50
CA LEU A 58 3.40 -24.69 8.75
C LEU A 58 3.74 -26.19 8.77
N ALA A 59 2.85 -27.03 9.31
CA ALA A 59 3.03 -28.49 9.31
C ALA A 59 2.94 -29.12 7.91
N ARG A 60 2.40 -28.42 6.91
CA ARG A 60 2.27 -28.85 5.51
C ARG A 60 3.32 -28.23 4.57
N GLY A 61 4.10 -27.28 5.08
CA GLY A 61 5.04 -26.47 4.31
C GLY A 61 4.51 -25.07 4.01
N SER A 62 5.39 -24.08 4.14
CA SER A 62 5.04 -22.66 4.00
C SER A 62 5.56 -21.99 2.74
N THR A 63 6.52 -22.60 2.05
CA THR A 63 7.16 -22.02 0.85
C THR A 63 7.30 -23.07 -0.23
N ALA A 64 6.55 -22.94 -1.31
CA ALA A 64 6.51 -23.94 -2.37
C ALA A 64 6.74 -23.39 -3.78
N MET A 65 6.83 -22.08 -3.98
CA MET A 65 6.85 -21.38 -5.29
C MET A 65 5.69 -21.81 -6.23
N LEU A 66 4.67 -22.41 -5.68
CA LEU A 66 3.49 -22.86 -6.41
C LEU A 66 2.25 -22.28 -5.74
N PRO A 67 1.23 -21.88 -6.52
CA PRO A 67 -0.02 -21.42 -5.95
C PRO A 67 -0.70 -22.51 -5.15
N THR A 68 -1.30 -22.12 -4.02
CA THR A 68 -2.09 -23.03 -3.18
C THR A 68 -3.58 -22.80 -3.42
N PRO A 69 -4.46 -23.77 -3.07
CA PRO A 69 -5.91 -23.54 -3.10
C PRO A 69 -6.34 -22.33 -2.26
N ASP A 70 -5.65 -22.08 -1.15
CA ASP A 70 -5.95 -20.93 -0.29
C ASP A 70 -5.66 -19.59 -0.99
N ALA A 71 -4.60 -19.53 -1.81
CA ALA A 71 -4.31 -18.32 -2.59
C ALA A 71 -5.44 -17.99 -3.58
N ALA A 72 -5.99 -19.01 -4.26
CA ALA A 72 -7.13 -18.82 -5.16
C ALA A 72 -8.37 -18.35 -4.39
N TRP A 73 -8.68 -18.99 -3.26
CA TRP A 73 -9.81 -18.59 -2.43
C TRP A 73 -9.69 -17.16 -1.91
N VAL A 74 -8.49 -16.78 -1.45
CA VAL A 74 -8.24 -15.39 -0.97
C VAL A 74 -8.37 -14.40 -2.14
N ALA A 75 -7.87 -14.73 -3.33
CA ALA A 75 -8.01 -13.87 -4.51
C ALA A 75 -9.48 -13.66 -4.89
N ASP A 76 -10.32 -14.71 -4.83
CA ASP A 76 -11.75 -14.60 -5.07
C ASP A 76 -12.44 -13.72 -4.03
N GLU A 77 -12.08 -13.87 -2.75
CA GLU A 77 -12.63 -13.04 -1.67
C GLU A 77 -12.19 -11.57 -1.79
N LEU A 78 -10.94 -11.29 -2.19
CA LEU A 78 -10.47 -9.94 -2.48
C LEU A 78 -11.20 -9.33 -3.68
N THR A 79 -11.44 -10.13 -4.73
CA THR A 79 -12.25 -9.72 -5.88
C THR A 79 -13.66 -9.32 -5.44
N ARG A 80 -14.29 -10.12 -4.59
CA ARG A 80 -15.62 -9.83 -4.06
C ARG A 80 -15.68 -8.52 -3.25
N ARG A 81 -14.61 -8.22 -2.50
CA ARG A 81 -14.54 -7.03 -1.62
C ARG A 81 -14.19 -5.75 -2.38
N PHE A 82 -13.27 -5.82 -3.31
CA PHE A 82 -12.67 -4.65 -3.94
C PHE A 82 -13.04 -4.47 -5.41
N GLY A 83 -13.74 -5.43 -6.02
CA GLY A 83 -14.18 -5.36 -7.41
C GLY A 83 -13.08 -5.54 -8.46
N LEU A 84 -11.83 -5.73 -8.08
CA LEU A 84 -10.72 -5.97 -8.99
C LEU A 84 -10.54 -7.47 -9.25
N PRO A 85 -10.53 -7.94 -10.52
CA PRO A 85 -10.61 -9.37 -10.83
C PRO A 85 -9.28 -10.13 -10.78
N LYS A 86 -8.15 -9.45 -10.69
CA LYS A 86 -6.82 -10.08 -10.71
C LYS A 86 -6.02 -9.66 -9.48
N TRP A 87 -5.49 -10.66 -8.76
CA TRP A 87 -4.75 -10.45 -7.53
C TRP A 87 -3.43 -11.21 -7.53
N GLN A 88 -2.42 -10.62 -6.90
CA GLN A 88 -1.13 -11.21 -6.64
C GLN A 88 -0.69 -10.88 -5.21
N PHE A 89 0.12 -11.75 -4.62
CA PHE A 89 0.60 -11.61 -3.26
C PHE A 89 2.06 -11.12 -3.24
N ALA A 90 2.41 -10.39 -2.19
CA ALA A 90 3.73 -9.87 -1.93
C ALA A 90 4.09 -10.05 -0.45
N ILE A 91 5.35 -9.88 -0.09
CA ILE A 91 5.82 -10.00 1.29
C ILE A 91 5.38 -8.78 2.13
N SER A 92 5.19 -7.64 1.49
CA SER A 92 4.77 -6.40 2.14
C SER A 92 4.00 -5.51 1.19
N ALA A 93 3.25 -4.53 1.74
CA ALA A 93 2.65 -3.47 0.92
C ALA A 93 3.72 -2.60 0.22
N THR A 94 4.91 -2.47 0.80
CA THR A 94 6.05 -1.81 0.14
C THR A 94 6.40 -2.50 -1.18
N ASP A 95 6.52 -3.83 -1.18
CA ASP A 95 6.81 -4.58 -2.40
C ASP A 95 5.65 -4.48 -3.39
N ALA A 96 4.41 -4.62 -2.91
CA ALA A 96 3.22 -4.46 -3.74
C ALA A 96 3.19 -3.09 -4.45
N ASN A 97 3.44 -2.00 -3.71
CA ASN A 97 3.56 -0.65 -4.29
C ASN A 97 4.66 -0.57 -5.34
N ARG A 98 5.86 -1.09 -5.05
CA ARG A 98 6.99 -1.09 -6.00
C ARG A 98 6.66 -1.86 -7.27
N PHE A 99 5.97 -2.99 -7.17
CA PHE A 99 5.55 -3.77 -8.31
C PHE A 99 4.56 -2.99 -9.18
N LEU A 100 3.55 -2.39 -8.59
CA LEU A 100 2.55 -1.61 -9.32
C LEU A 100 3.15 -0.38 -10.01
N LEU A 101 4.09 0.33 -9.36
CA LEU A 101 4.78 1.45 -9.99
C LEU A 101 5.59 1.02 -11.23
N ARG A 102 6.21 -0.17 -11.19
CA ARG A 102 6.92 -0.74 -12.34
C ARG A 102 5.96 -1.09 -13.48
N PHE A 103 4.86 -1.76 -13.17
CA PHE A 103 3.83 -2.05 -14.18
C PHE A 103 3.25 -0.77 -14.79
N ALA A 104 2.91 0.21 -13.97
CA ALA A 104 2.38 1.48 -14.46
C ALA A 104 3.33 2.16 -15.45
N ARG A 105 4.62 2.23 -15.13
CA ARG A 105 5.64 2.78 -16.03
C ARG A 105 5.78 1.97 -17.31
N ALA A 106 5.80 0.64 -17.20
CA ALA A 106 5.93 -0.23 -18.37
C ALA A 106 4.75 -0.12 -19.32
N ILE A 107 3.52 -0.09 -18.79
CA ILE A 107 2.28 0.01 -19.58
C ILE A 107 2.15 1.38 -20.25
N THR A 108 2.47 2.45 -19.53
CA THR A 108 2.22 3.82 -20.01
C THR A 108 3.41 4.41 -20.78
N GLY A 109 4.60 3.87 -20.62
CA GLY A 109 5.85 4.45 -21.13
C GLY A 109 6.25 5.77 -20.47
N LYS A 110 5.56 6.17 -19.39
CA LYS A 110 5.79 7.43 -18.69
C LYS A 110 6.67 7.22 -17.45
N PRO A 111 7.59 8.16 -17.12
CA PRO A 111 8.59 7.90 -16.07
C PRO A 111 8.12 8.23 -14.65
N LYS A 112 7.16 9.15 -14.46
CA LYS A 112 6.87 9.72 -13.14
C LYS A 112 5.66 9.11 -12.46
N VAL A 113 5.73 9.10 -11.15
CA VAL A 113 4.63 8.81 -10.22
C VAL A 113 4.12 10.12 -9.65
N LEU A 114 2.84 10.25 -9.42
CA LEU A 114 2.22 11.36 -8.72
C LEU A 114 1.77 10.89 -7.34
N VAL A 115 2.09 11.64 -6.29
CA VAL A 115 1.72 11.33 -4.91
C VAL A 115 1.25 12.58 -4.18
N HIS A 116 0.56 12.38 -3.07
CA HIS A 116 0.23 13.48 -2.17
C HIS A 116 1.43 13.88 -1.31
N ASP A 117 1.50 15.16 -0.97
CA ASP A 117 2.45 15.66 0.01
C ASP A 117 2.22 14.97 1.36
N TRP A 118 3.31 14.55 2.03
CA TRP A 118 3.28 13.83 3.30
C TRP A 118 2.60 12.45 3.30
N CYS A 119 2.34 11.84 2.15
CA CYS A 119 1.85 10.47 2.07
C CYS A 119 2.87 9.46 2.65
N TYR A 120 2.42 8.22 2.87
CA TYR A 120 3.32 7.13 3.24
C TYR A 120 2.88 5.83 2.57
N HIS A 121 3.77 5.25 1.78
CA HIS A 121 3.53 4.02 1.02
C HIS A 121 4.64 2.98 1.23
N GLY A 122 5.18 2.92 2.44
CA GLY A 122 6.34 2.09 2.75
C GLY A 122 7.66 2.73 2.31
N THR A 123 8.72 1.92 2.25
CA THR A 123 10.06 2.37 1.84
C THR A 123 10.20 2.32 0.31
N VAL A 124 9.35 3.05 -0.37
CA VAL A 124 9.36 3.26 -1.81
C VAL A 124 9.98 4.63 -2.08
N ASP A 125 11.14 4.66 -2.73
CA ASP A 125 11.96 5.88 -2.87
C ASP A 125 11.18 7.03 -3.54
N GLU A 126 10.36 6.71 -4.54
CA GLU A 126 9.52 7.67 -5.24
C GLU A 126 8.49 8.36 -4.33
N THR A 127 8.15 7.77 -3.19
CA THR A 127 7.12 8.27 -2.28
C THR A 127 7.69 8.94 -1.01
N LEU A 128 9.00 8.83 -0.79
CA LEU A 128 9.69 9.47 0.32
C LEU A 128 10.06 10.93 -0.01
N VAL A 129 9.07 11.68 -0.46
CA VAL A 129 9.19 13.03 -1.02
C VAL A 129 8.20 13.99 -0.38
N ILE A 130 8.48 15.27 -0.51
CA ILE A 130 7.59 16.38 -0.14
C ILE A 130 7.63 17.50 -1.17
N ALA A 131 6.61 18.34 -1.15
CA ALA A 131 6.58 19.57 -1.95
C ALA A 131 7.41 20.68 -1.29
N MET A 132 8.18 21.41 -2.07
CA MET A 132 8.84 22.65 -1.69
C MET A 132 8.59 23.70 -2.78
N GLY A 133 7.52 24.46 -2.65
CA GLY A 133 6.98 25.27 -3.74
C GLY A 133 6.59 24.38 -4.92
N ASP A 134 7.08 24.69 -6.10
CA ASP A 134 6.81 23.89 -7.31
C ASP A 134 7.77 22.71 -7.51
N ARG A 135 8.67 22.47 -6.54
CA ARG A 135 9.69 21.41 -6.63
C ARG A 135 9.33 20.20 -5.77
N THR A 136 9.73 19.03 -6.25
CA THR A 136 9.72 17.77 -5.49
C THR A 136 11.10 17.56 -4.87
N ILE A 137 11.16 17.46 -3.55
CA ILE A 137 12.40 17.20 -2.82
C ILE A 137 12.27 15.96 -1.95
N SER A 138 13.42 15.36 -1.59
CA SER A 138 13.43 14.24 -0.64
C SER A 138 12.89 14.68 0.72
N ARG A 139 12.06 13.83 1.31
CA ARG A 139 11.51 14.01 2.65
C ARG A 139 12.62 14.00 3.68
N GLY A 140 12.51 14.83 4.73
CA GLY A 140 13.42 14.77 5.87
C GLY A 140 13.42 13.38 6.51
N GLY A 141 14.61 12.79 6.67
CA GLY A 141 14.78 11.42 7.17
C GLY A 141 14.82 10.33 6.09
N ALA A 142 14.51 10.62 4.85
CA ALA A 142 14.87 9.74 3.73
C ALA A 142 16.41 9.75 3.58
N ILE A 143 17.04 8.62 3.93
CA ILE A 143 18.50 8.47 3.95
C ILE A 143 18.98 7.64 2.77
N GLY A 144 20.22 7.86 2.39
CA GLY A 144 20.89 7.13 1.31
C GLY A 144 21.04 7.98 0.04
N PRO A 145 21.91 7.56 -0.87
CA PRO A 145 22.06 8.20 -2.15
C PRO A 145 20.80 7.97 -3.00
N GLN A 146 20.11 9.04 -3.30
CA GLN A 146 18.86 8.99 -4.07
C GLN A 146 19.06 9.62 -5.44
N ILE A 147 18.29 9.12 -6.40
CA ILE A 147 18.08 9.84 -7.66
C ILE A 147 17.36 11.15 -7.34
N ASN A 148 17.64 12.21 -8.10
CA ASN A 148 16.86 13.45 -7.96
C ASN A 148 15.36 13.14 -8.09
N PRO A 149 14.55 13.34 -7.05
CA PRO A 149 13.14 12.94 -7.06
C PRO A 149 12.30 13.68 -8.11
N GLU A 150 12.74 14.85 -8.57
CA GLU A 150 12.06 15.56 -9.66
C GLU A 150 12.03 14.76 -10.97
N LEU A 151 12.95 13.80 -11.15
CA LEU A 151 12.98 12.93 -12.33
C LEU A 151 11.94 11.81 -12.26
N THR A 152 11.55 11.40 -11.07
CA THR A 152 10.72 10.21 -10.82
C THR A 152 9.35 10.50 -10.26
N THR A 153 9.15 11.70 -9.67
CA THR A 153 7.96 11.96 -8.87
C THR A 153 7.45 13.39 -9.02
N ARG A 154 6.15 13.56 -9.00
CA ARG A 154 5.44 14.81 -8.78
C ARG A 154 4.67 14.74 -7.47
N VAL A 155 4.66 15.83 -6.71
CA VAL A 155 3.96 15.92 -5.43
C VAL A 155 2.88 17.00 -5.53
N VAL A 156 1.69 16.70 -5.02
CA VAL A 156 0.58 17.66 -4.94
C VAL A 156 0.01 17.68 -3.52
N PRO A 157 -0.50 18.81 -3.04
CA PRO A 157 -1.22 18.86 -1.78
C PRO A 157 -2.47 17.97 -1.83
N PHE A 158 -2.80 17.36 -0.68
CA PHE A 158 -4.09 16.67 -0.53
C PHE A 158 -5.23 17.71 -0.52
N ASN A 159 -6.38 17.36 -1.09
CA ASN A 159 -7.53 18.27 -1.25
C ASN A 159 -7.31 19.48 -2.20
N ASP A 160 -6.32 19.41 -3.11
CA ASP A 160 -6.09 20.46 -4.12
C ASP A 160 -6.20 19.90 -5.55
N LEU A 161 -7.44 19.87 -6.09
CA LEU A 161 -7.69 19.42 -7.48
C LEU A 161 -7.02 20.32 -8.52
N ALA A 162 -6.83 21.60 -8.23
CA ALA A 162 -6.18 22.52 -9.17
C ALA A 162 -4.68 22.22 -9.30
N ALA A 163 -4.01 21.91 -8.19
CA ALA A 163 -2.62 21.43 -8.22
C ALA A 163 -2.51 20.08 -8.94
N LEU A 164 -3.44 19.17 -8.67
CA LEU A 164 -3.49 17.87 -9.35
C LEU A 164 -3.65 18.03 -10.87
N GLU A 165 -4.57 18.87 -11.33
CA GLU A 165 -4.78 19.14 -12.76
C GLU A 165 -3.49 19.68 -13.42
N ARG A 166 -2.82 20.64 -12.78
CA ARG A 166 -1.55 21.18 -13.30
C ARG A 166 -0.46 20.11 -13.41
N ALA A 167 -0.35 19.23 -12.40
CA ALA A 167 0.63 18.15 -12.39
C ALA A 167 0.32 17.07 -13.44
N ALA A 168 -0.95 16.71 -13.60
CA ALA A 168 -1.42 15.72 -14.56
C ALA A 168 -1.23 16.17 -16.01
N SER A 169 -1.47 17.45 -16.29
CA SER A 169 -1.37 18.03 -17.65
C SER A 169 0.05 18.04 -18.23
N CYS A 170 1.08 17.77 -17.42
CA CYS A 170 2.47 17.69 -17.90
C CYS A 170 2.71 16.49 -18.83
N GLY A 171 1.85 15.47 -18.84
CA GLY A 171 1.92 14.33 -19.76
C GLY A 171 2.97 13.27 -19.44
N ASP A 172 3.76 13.41 -18.35
CA ASP A 172 4.85 12.54 -17.98
C ASP A 172 4.54 11.60 -16.79
N VAL A 173 3.30 11.59 -16.31
CA VAL A 173 2.85 10.81 -15.14
C VAL A 173 2.28 9.47 -15.57
N ALA A 174 2.86 8.37 -15.08
CA ALA A 174 2.41 6.99 -15.32
C ALA A 174 1.19 6.63 -14.46
N CYS A 175 1.28 6.94 -13.19
CA CYS A 175 0.22 6.63 -12.22
C CYS A 175 0.20 7.67 -11.10
N MET A 176 -0.94 7.72 -10.42
CA MET A 176 -1.09 8.39 -9.14
C MET A 176 -1.30 7.33 -8.05
N LEU A 177 -0.46 7.35 -7.02
CA LEU A 177 -0.55 6.48 -5.86
C LEU A 177 -1.07 7.29 -4.66
N ILE A 178 -2.18 6.85 -4.10
CA ILE A 178 -2.88 7.58 -3.04
C ILE A 178 -3.28 6.69 -1.86
N GLU A 179 -3.31 7.28 -0.66
CA GLU A 179 -4.17 6.83 0.43
C GLU A 179 -5.54 7.50 0.25
N PRO A 180 -6.68 6.81 0.47
CA PRO A 180 -8.02 7.45 0.44
C PRO A 180 -8.20 8.57 1.47
N ALA A 181 -7.53 8.43 2.63
CA ALA A 181 -7.31 9.46 3.64
C ALA A 181 -5.84 9.41 4.05
N LEU A 182 -5.19 10.55 4.28
CA LEU A 182 -3.81 10.51 4.77
C LEU A 182 -3.79 10.02 6.21
N THR A 183 -2.90 9.06 6.50
CA THR A 183 -2.82 8.43 7.82
C THR A 183 -1.49 8.62 8.54
N ASN A 184 -0.47 9.15 7.85
CA ASN A 184 0.88 9.29 8.40
C ASN A 184 1.13 10.59 9.18
N ILE A 185 0.31 11.61 9.00
CA ILE A 185 0.43 12.93 9.66
C ILE A 185 -0.77 13.27 10.56
N GLY A 186 -1.44 12.27 11.04
CA GLY A 186 -2.77 12.30 11.60
C GLY A 186 -3.75 11.74 10.57
N ILE A 187 -5.05 11.85 10.83
CA ILE A 187 -6.06 11.41 9.86
C ILE A 187 -6.60 12.65 9.15
N VAL A 188 -6.24 12.79 7.87
CA VAL A 188 -6.73 13.88 7.01
C VAL A 188 -7.74 13.29 6.04
N LEU A 189 -9.00 13.66 6.20
CA LEU A 189 -10.08 13.17 5.35
C LEU A 189 -10.14 13.94 4.02
N PRO A 190 -10.60 13.30 2.94
CA PRO A 190 -10.88 14.00 1.69
C PRO A 190 -12.06 14.98 1.88
N GLU A 191 -11.95 16.16 1.26
CA GLU A 191 -13.09 17.05 1.13
C GLU A 191 -14.15 16.46 0.19
N PRO A 192 -15.43 16.82 0.35
CA PRO A 192 -16.49 16.34 -0.53
C PRO A 192 -16.16 16.62 -2.02
N GLY A 193 -16.25 15.58 -2.86
CA GLY A 193 -15.96 15.68 -4.29
C GLY A 193 -14.48 15.56 -4.65
N TYR A 194 -13.57 15.48 -3.68
CA TYR A 194 -12.14 15.42 -3.97
C TYR A 194 -11.72 14.13 -4.67
N LEU A 195 -12.10 12.96 -4.14
CA LEU A 195 -11.69 11.67 -4.71
C LEU A 195 -12.35 11.39 -6.06
N GLU A 196 -13.57 11.83 -6.25
CA GLU A 196 -14.24 11.84 -7.56
C GLU A 196 -13.47 12.70 -8.57
N GLY A 197 -13.04 13.91 -8.17
CA GLY A 197 -12.21 14.77 -8.99
C GLY A 197 -10.85 14.15 -9.31
N VAL A 198 -10.21 13.46 -8.34
CA VAL A 198 -8.98 12.70 -8.59
C VAL A 198 -9.21 11.66 -9.67
N ARG A 199 -10.30 10.88 -9.60
CA ARG A 199 -10.60 9.85 -10.59
C ARG A 199 -10.87 10.45 -11.97
N GLU A 200 -11.62 11.54 -12.03
CA GLU A 200 -11.91 12.24 -13.30
C GLU A 200 -10.62 12.76 -13.95
N ILE A 201 -9.77 13.43 -13.21
CA ILE A 201 -8.50 13.98 -13.71
C ILE A 201 -7.58 12.85 -14.18
N THR A 202 -7.39 11.79 -13.38
CA THR A 202 -6.52 10.68 -13.77
C THR A 202 -6.98 10.00 -15.03
N ARG A 203 -8.27 9.75 -15.21
CA ARG A 203 -8.84 9.20 -16.45
C ARG A 203 -8.61 10.11 -17.66
N ARG A 204 -8.88 11.40 -17.53
CA ARG A 204 -8.74 12.37 -18.62
C ARG A 204 -7.30 12.47 -19.14
N HIS A 205 -6.31 12.32 -18.26
CA HIS A 205 -4.89 12.39 -18.61
C HIS A 205 -4.22 11.03 -18.87
N GLY A 206 -4.98 9.92 -18.84
CA GLY A 206 -4.44 8.57 -19.03
C GLY A 206 -3.39 8.22 -17.98
N ILE A 207 -3.69 8.56 -16.72
CA ILE A 207 -2.89 8.26 -15.53
C ILE A 207 -3.60 7.11 -14.80
N LEU A 208 -2.87 6.04 -14.48
CA LEU A 208 -3.42 4.92 -13.71
C LEU A 208 -3.59 5.32 -12.25
N LEU A 209 -4.76 5.06 -11.68
CA LEU A 209 -5.04 5.34 -10.27
C LEU A 209 -4.75 4.09 -9.43
N ILE A 210 -3.81 4.22 -8.50
CA ILE A 210 -3.47 3.18 -7.51
C ILE A 210 -3.95 3.64 -6.15
N ILE A 211 -4.80 2.86 -5.51
CA ILE A 211 -5.27 3.12 -4.13
C ILE A 211 -4.53 2.20 -3.17
N ASP A 212 -3.87 2.78 -2.17
CA ASP A 212 -3.23 2.06 -1.08
C ASP A 212 -4.14 2.04 0.15
N GLU A 213 -4.77 0.90 0.37
CA GLU A 213 -5.69 0.63 1.49
C GLU A 213 -4.98 0.03 2.71
N THR A 214 -3.67 0.05 2.76
CA THR A 214 -2.91 -0.62 3.83
C THR A 214 -3.34 -0.21 5.24
N HIS A 215 -3.77 1.03 5.43
CA HIS A 215 -4.38 1.52 6.66
C HIS A 215 -5.90 1.64 6.57
N THR A 216 -6.39 2.15 5.46
CA THR A 216 -7.81 2.50 5.28
C THR A 216 -8.72 1.30 5.08
N ILE A 217 -8.17 0.10 4.86
CA ILE A 217 -8.91 -1.16 4.89
C ILE A 217 -9.73 -1.33 6.19
N CYS A 218 -9.35 -0.67 7.28
CA CYS A 218 -10.09 -0.69 8.54
C CYS A 218 -11.48 -0.01 8.47
N ALA A 219 -11.77 0.73 7.40
CA ALA A 219 -13.07 1.39 7.23
C ALA A 219 -14.23 0.42 6.97
N GLY A 220 -13.94 -0.82 6.53
CA GLY A 220 -14.98 -1.81 6.25
C GLY A 220 -14.45 -3.04 5.54
N ALA A 221 -15.36 -3.94 5.15
CA ALA A 221 -15.00 -5.20 4.49
C ALA A 221 -14.28 -5.00 3.14
N GLY A 222 -14.61 -3.95 2.41
CA GLY A 222 -13.95 -3.52 1.17
C GLY A 222 -13.18 -2.20 1.33
N GLY A 223 -12.76 -1.86 2.57
CA GLY A 223 -12.00 -0.65 2.87
C GLY A 223 -12.76 0.65 2.56
N CYS A 224 -12.02 1.73 2.39
CA CYS A 224 -12.57 2.99 1.87
C CYS A 224 -12.98 2.86 0.40
N THR A 225 -12.38 1.96 -0.37
CA THR A 225 -12.73 1.73 -1.78
C THR A 225 -14.21 1.37 -1.92
N GLU A 226 -14.72 0.43 -1.15
CA GLU A 226 -16.16 0.10 -1.13
C GLU A 226 -16.97 1.21 -0.46
N ALA A 227 -16.53 1.66 0.73
CA ALA A 227 -17.29 2.61 1.56
C ALA A 227 -17.55 3.96 0.86
N TRP A 228 -16.63 4.40 -0.01
CA TRP A 228 -16.70 5.67 -0.74
C TRP A 228 -16.87 5.48 -2.25
N ASN A 229 -17.16 4.25 -2.68
CA ASN A 229 -17.40 3.90 -4.08
C ASN A 229 -16.26 4.38 -5.02
N LEU A 230 -15.01 4.08 -4.61
CA LEU A 230 -13.83 4.46 -5.38
C LEU A 230 -13.60 3.46 -6.52
N GLU A 231 -13.01 3.93 -7.61
CA GLU A 231 -12.79 3.15 -8.83
C GLU A 231 -11.30 3.11 -9.22
N PRO A 232 -10.45 2.36 -8.49
CA PRO A 232 -9.04 2.24 -8.82
C PRO A 232 -8.80 1.42 -10.09
N ASP A 233 -7.71 1.71 -10.79
CA ASP A 233 -7.14 0.82 -11.81
C ASP A 233 -6.34 -0.30 -11.14
N MET A 234 -5.70 0.00 -10.02
CA MET A 234 -4.94 -0.92 -9.19
C MET A 234 -5.12 -0.59 -7.71
N LEU A 235 -4.94 -1.59 -6.83
CA LEU A 235 -5.12 -1.45 -5.40
C LEU A 235 -4.04 -2.23 -4.64
N VAL A 236 -3.60 -1.67 -3.51
CA VAL A 236 -2.65 -2.30 -2.58
C VAL A 236 -3.28 -2.47 -1.22
N ILE A 237 -3.03 -3.61 -0.60
CA ILE A 237 -3.38 -3.91 0.79
C ILE A 237 -2.20 -4.60 1.49
N GLY A 238 -2.14 -4.49 2.78
CA GLY A 238 -1.10 -5.11 3.59
C GLY A 238 -1.46 -5.19 5.06
N LYS A 239 -0.46 -5.24 5.91
CA LYS A 239 -0.59 -5.22 7.38
C LYS A 239 -1.63 -6.22 7.90
N THR A 240 -2.86 -5.77 8.09
CA THR A 240 -3.94 -6.55 8.72
C THR A 240 -4.28 -7.85 8.02
N ILE A 241 -4.11 -7.94 6.69
CA ILE A 241 -4.46 -9.14 5.93
C ILE A 241 -3.62 -10.36 6.29
N GLY A 242 -2.46 -10.14 6.92
CA GLY A 242 -1.55 -11.21 7.35
C GLY A 242 -1.87 -11.84 8.69
N GLY A 243 -2.84 -11.30 9.44
CA GLY A 243 -3.14 -11.80 10.79
C GLY A 243 -1.93 -11.75 11.74
N GLY A 244 -1.05 -10.77 11.57
CA GLY A 244 0.20 -10.59 12.32
C GLY A 244 1.45 -11.07 11.58
N LEU A 245 1.33 -11.77 10.45
CA LEU A 245 2.46 -12.12 9.59
C LEU A 245 2.70 -11.07 8.50
N PRO A 246 3.96 -10.86 8.08
CA PRO A 246 4.28 -9.97 6.97
C PRO A 246 3.66 -10.48 5.68
N VAL A 247 2.79 -9.67 5.07
CA VAL A 247 2.17 -9.95 3.79
C VAL A 247 1.67 -8.66 3.16
N GLY A 248 1.63 -8.63 1.84
CA GLY A 248 0.94 -7.66 1.03
C GLY A 248 0.20 -8.35 -0.10
N ALA A 249 -0.73 -7.65 -0.69
CA ALA A 249 -1.36 -8.07 -1.93
C ALA A 249 -1.65 -6.84 -2.79
N TYR A 250 -1.74 -7.05 -4.09
CA TYR A 250 -2.18 -6.03 -5.01
C TYR A 250 -3.18 -6.60 -6.00
N GLY A 251 -4.17 -5.78 -6.31
CA GLY A 251 -5.19 -6.08 -7.29
C GLY A 251 -5.08 -5.16 -8.51
N MET A 252 -5.60 -5.62 -9.64
CA MET A 252 -5.66 -4.82 -10.86
C MET A 252 -6.95 -5.08 -11.64
N SER A 253 -7.39 -4.05 -12.36
CA SER A 253 -8.53 -4.13 -13.27
C SER A 253 -8.24 -5.07 -14.44
N SER A 254 -9.28 -5.53 -15.13
CA SER A 254 -9.14 -6.36 -16.34
C SER A 254 -8.29 -5.69 -17.40
N ASP A 255 -8.47 -4.38 -17.60
CA ASP A 255 -7.73 -3.62 -18.62
C ASP A 255 -6.24 -3.58 -18.30
N VAL A 256 -5.89 -3.26 -17.06
CA VAL A 256 -4.48 -3.26 -16.60
C VAL A 256 -3.88 -4.66 -16.69
N ALA A 257 -4.61 -5.69 -16.25
CA ALA A 257 -4.13 -7.06 -16.31
C ALA A 257 -3.84 -7.51 -17.75
N THR A 258 -4.71 -7.17 -18.69
CA THR A 258 -4.51 -7.47 -20.12
C THR A 258 -3.24 -6.80 -20.65
N LEU A 259 -2.98 -5.56 -20.28
CA LEU A 259 -1.76 -4.86 -20.68
C LEU A 259 -0.50 -5.47 -20.05
N VAL A 260 -0.57 -5.90 -18.78
CA VAL A 260 0.55 -6.58 -18.11
C VAL A 260 0.83 -7.93 -18.77
N GLU A 261 -0.20 -8.72 -19.05
CA GLU A 261 -0.08 -10.01 -19.75
C GLU A 261 0.55 -9.83 -21.14
N ALA A 262 0.17 -8.77 -21.87
CA ALA A 262 0.74 -8.46 -23.18
C ALA A 262 2.24 -8.10 -23.12
N LEU A 263 2.71 -7.45 -22.07
CA LEU A 263 4.14 -7.19 -21.86
C LEU A 263 4.93 -8.49 -21.71
N GLN A 264 4.43 -9.44 -20.91
CA GLN A 264 5.07 -10.73 -20.68
C GLN A 264 5.16 -11.56 -21.97
N LEU A 265 4.09 -11.60 -22.76
CA LEU A 265 4.06 -12.33 -24.02
C LEU A 265 5.03 -11.76 -25.07
N ASN A 266 5.17 -10.44 -25.15
CA ASN A 266 6.04 -9.80 -26.14
C ASN A 266 7.53 -9.98 -25.83
N GLU A 267 7.91 -10.05 -24.58
CA GLU A 267 9.30 -10.22 -24.16
C GLU A 267 9.77 -11.69 -24.22
N GLY A 268 8.84 -12.66 -24.37
CA GLY A 268 9.14 -14.08 -24.45
C GLY A 268 9.80 -14.68 -23.20
N ILE A 269 9.75 -13.94 -22.09
CA ILE A 269 10.47 -14.25 -20.86
C ILE A 269 9.55 -13.92 -19.67
N ASP A 270 9.49 -14.85 -18.74
CA ASP A 270 8.91 -14.62 -17.42
C ASP A 270 9.83 -13.68 -16.60
N VAL A 271 9.94 -12.42 -17.06
CA VAL A 271 10.86 -11.46 -16.44
C VAL A 271 10.24 -10.08 -16.35
N SER A 272 9.15 -9.97 -15.66
CA SER A 272 8.73 -8.64 -15.23
C SER A 272 9.68 -8.06 -14.16
N GLY A 273 10.51 -8.90 -13.52
CA GLY A 273 11.28 -8.52 -12.33
C GLY A 273 10.36 -8.05 -11.20
N VAL A 274 9.13 -8.53 -11.21
CA VAL A 274 8.06 -8.26 -10.27
C VAL A 274 7.63 -9.65 -9.81
N GLY A 275 8.21 -10.10 -8.73
CA GLY A 275 8.11 -11.47 -8.23
C GLY A 275 6.77 -11.83 -7.65
#